data_6d9f257ad21737fa1418e382a45eb388
#
_entry.id   6d9f257ad21737fa1418e382a45eb388
#
_cell.length_a   1.000
_cell.length_b   1.000
_cell.length_c   1.000
_cell.angle_alpha   90.00
_cell.angle_beta   90.00
_cell.angle_gamma   90.00
#
_symmetry.space_group_name_H-M   'P 1'
#
loop_
_entity.id
_entity.type
_entity.pdbx_description
1 polymer ?
#
loop_
_entity_poly.entity_id
_entity_poly.type
_entity_poly.pdbx_seq_one_letter_code
_entity_poly.pdbx_strand_id
1 'polypeptide(L)'
;MLFIIVILTITSCVLLFLLLLQRHEIGNIAKQLREIKPQDTNALVHSGGSGRTSADLINEINSLLREMQRSRIYHRQKYHALDQMMTNISHDLRTPLTSAMGYIHIIQNSNLTEEEKSRELAIIEQRLLRLDELINSFFEFSQIISNEKAPEKTALNIISVLEEAMAHYYDDYCTKNREILFQCRQHKLMVYSNQSMLLRIFDNLVSNALKHGVGDLTISVDMVQDVSSGETAQIKFVNKLIDSNMDTTHIFDEFYTTDISRTKGNTGLGLAIVKEFAEILNGSVSAQNQDSIFELTVLLPISTLL
;
A
#
# COMPACT_ATOMS: atom_id res chain seq x y z
N MET A 1 36.26 24.36 64.65
CA MET A 1 37.08 23.71 63.59
C MET A 1 36.74 22.24 63.43
N LEU A 2 36.80 21.39 64.41
CA LEU A 2 36.57 19.94 64.33
C LEU A 2 35.15 19.60 63.75
N PHE A 3 34.12 20.28 64.20
CA PHE A 3 32.74 20.08 63.73
C PHE A 3 32.54 20.37 62.23
N ILE A 4 33.19 21.40 61.68
CA ILE A 4 33.16 21.78 60.28
C ILE A 4 33.87 20.72 59.43
N ILE A 5 34.98 20.18 59.90
CA ILE A 5 35.75 19.13 59.23
C ILE A 5 34.90 17.85 59.15
N VAL A 6 34.22 17.47 60.23
CA VAL A 6 33.34 16.29 60.26
C VAL A 6 32.15 16.44 59.27
N ILE A 7 31.52 17.62 59.19
CA ILE A 7 30.46 17.85 58.21
C ILE A 7 30.99 17.77 56.81
N LEU A 8 32.14 18.36 56.48
CA LEU A 8 32.77 18.31 55.17
C LEU A 8 33.14 16.87 54.73
N THR A 9 33.62 16.04 55.63
CA THR A 9 33.92 14.64 55.34
C THR A 9 32.66 13.84 55.11
N ILE A 10 31.60 14.02 55.90
CA ILE A 10 30.31 13.35 55.69
C ILE A 10 29.72 13.74 54.35
N THR A 11 29.68 15.03 54.03
CA THR A 11 29.11 15.52 52.73
C THR A 11 29.93 14.99 51.55
N SER A 12 31.28 14.94 51.65
CA SER A 12 32.14 14.37 50.64
C SER A 12 31.89 12.86 50.44
N CYS A 13 31.75 12.09 51.52
CA CYS A 13 31.40 10.67 51.45
C CYS A 13 30.02 10.42 50.82
N VAL A 14 29.02 11.20 51.18
CA VAL A 14 27.68 11.11 50.59
C VAL A 14 27.72 11.43 49.08
N LEU A 15 28.44 12.50 48.71
CA LEU A 15 28.58 12.86 47.29
C LEU A 15 29.29 11.76 46.47
N LEU A 16 30.37 11.20 47.01
CA LEU A 16 31.11 10.10 46.40
C LEU A 16 30.18 8.86 46.22
N PHE A 17 29.43 8.53 47.26
CA PHE A 17 28.48 7.42 47.22
C PHE A 17 27.42 7.61 46.14
N LEU A 18 26.84 8.79 46.03
CA LEU A 18 25.86 9.13 44.99
C LEU A 18 26.45 9.03 43.58
N LEU A 19 27.70 9.50 43.38
CA LEU A 19 28.41 9.38 42.11
C LEU A 19 28.68 7.92 41.72
N LEU A 20 29.03 7.07 42.68
CA LEU A 20 29.23 5.64 42.43
C LEU A 20 27.94 4.93 42.06
N LEU A 21 26.83 5.28 42.71
CA LEU A 21 25.51 4.77 42.34
C LEU A 21 25.11 5.16 40.91
N GLN A 22 25.25 6.44 40.54
CA GLN A 22 24.97 6.90 39.16
C GLN A 22 25.86 6.20 38.13
N ARG A 23 27.13 6.04 38.43
CA ARG A 23 28.08 5.33 37.52
C ARG A 23 27.68 3.86 37.32
N HIS A 24 27.24 3.21 38.40
CA HIS A 24 26.76 1.83 38.34
C HIS A 24 25.47 1.71 37.49
N GLU A 25 24.54 2.63 37.65
CA GLU A 25 23.28 2.66 36.89
C GLU A 25 23.54 2.88 35.40
N ILE A 26 24.39 3.85 35.03
CA ILE A 26 24.78 4.08 33.64
C ILE A 26 25.46 2.84 33.03
N GLY A 27 26.31 2.17 33.81
CA GLY A 27 26.93 0.92 33.39
C GLY A 27 25.94 -0.20 33.11
N ASN A 28 24.89 -0.32 33.93
CA ASN A 28 23.82 -1.29 33.74
C ASN A 28 22.97 -0.99 32.50
N ILE A 29 22.63 0.27 32.28
CA ILE A 29 21.92 0.71 31.06
C ILE A 29 22.76 0.36 29.80
N ALA A 30 24.03 0.72 29.82
CA ALA A 30 24.94 0.43 28.72
C ALA A 30 25.09 -1.08 28.46
N LYS A 31 25.10 -1.89 29.52
CA LYS A 31 25.12 -3.36 29.40
C LYS A 31 23.82 -3.88 28.76
N GLN A 32 22.66 -3.45 29.25
CA GLN A 32 21.36 -3.84 28.66
C GLN A 32 21.29 -3.45 27.19
N LEU A 33 21.71 -2.24 26.80
CA LEU A 33 21.74 -1.79 25.41
C LEU A 33 22.66 -2.65 24.52
N ARG A 34 23.77 -3.15 25.04
CA ARG A 34 24.66 -4.07 24.30
C ARG A 34 24.09 -5.47 24.16
N GLU A 35 23.30 -5.91 25.14
CA GLU A 35 22.60 -7.20 25.13
C GLU A 35 21.34 -7.18 24.28
N ILE A 36 20.69 -6.00 24.09
CA ILE A 36 19.66 -5.76 23.10
C ILE A 36 20.32 -5.77 21.72
N LYS A 37 20.84 -6.96 21.33
CA LYS A 37 21.32 -7.17 19.98
C LYS A 37 20.19 -7.02 18.97
N PRO A 38 20.53 -6.69 17.69
CA PRO A 38 19.56 -6.51 16.61
C PRO A 38 18.78 -7.78 16.21
N GLN A 39 18.78 -8.80 17.03
CA GLN A 39 18.02 -10.04 16.84
C GLN A 39 16.71 -9.96 17.61
N ASP A 40 15.63 -9.70 16.92
CA ASP A 40 14.20 -10.04 17.21
C ASP A 40 13.70 -9.98 18.69
N THR A 41 14.35 -9.28 19.59
CA THR A 41 13.91 -9.18 20.98
C THR A 41 13.11 -7.90 21.22
N ASN A 42 11.88 -8.04 21.71
CA ASN A 42 11.07 -6.94 22.25
C ASN A 42 11.63 -6.42 23.59
N ALA A 43 12.93 -6.56 23.80
CA ALA A 43 13.57 -6.17 25.04
C ALA A 43 13.63 -4.64 25.15
N LEU A 44 13.16 -4.14 26.28
CA LEU A 44 13.23 -2.73 26.67
C LEU A 44 14.27 -2.60 27.77
N VAL A 45 14.88 -1.42 27.87
CA VAL A 45 15.79 -1.07 28.95
C VAL A 45 14.97 -0.79 30.21
N HIS A 46 15.39 -1.36 31.34
CA HIS A 46 14.75 -1.17 32.63
C HIS A 46 15.68 -0.39 33.58
N SER A 47 15.10 0.55 34.33
CA SER A 47 15.81 1.25 35.40
C SER A 47 15.93 0.35 36.63
N GLY A 48 17.13 0.28 37.20
CA GLY A 48 17.34 -0.29 38.53
C GLY A 48 17.35 0.78 39.65
N GLY A 49 17.22 2.07 39.30
CA GLY A 49 17.34 3.19 40.23
C GLY A 49 16.12 4.08 40.31
N SER A 50 16.04 4.91 41.35
CA SER A 50 14.92 5.79 41.66
C SER A 50 15.07 7.23 41.14
N GLY A 51 16.06 7.50 40.27
CA GLY A 51 16.34 8.84 39.78
C GLY A 51 15.39 9.28 38.67
N ARG A 52 14.76 10.45 38.80
CA ARG A 52 13.83 11.02 37.81
C ARG A 52 14.52 11.21 36.46
N THR A 53 15.75 11.68 36.43
CA THR A 53 16.56 11.91 35.23
C THR A 53 16.91 10.61 34.50
N SER A 54 17.19 9.53 35.22
CA SER A 54 17.45 8.21 34.63
C SER A 54 16.19 7.61 34.03
N ALA A 55 15.04 7.83 34.66
CA ALA A 55 13.75 7.37 34.16
C ALA A 55 13.37 8.08 32.84
N ASP A 56 13.58 9.39 32.74
CA ASP A 56 13.32 10.16 31.52
C ASP A 56 14.22 9.69 30.36
N LEU A 57 15.52 9.47 30.62
CA LEU A 57 16.44 8.95 29.63
C LEU A 57 16.04 7.53 29.14
N ILE A 58 15.64 6.66 30.05
CA ILE A 58 15.19 5.30 29.71
C ILE A 58 13.91 5.33 28.90
N ASN A 59 12.97 6.21 29.22
CA ASN A 59 11.76 6.39 28.45
C ASN A 59 12.06 6.83 27.01
N GLU A 60 12.99 7.75 26.81
CA GLU A 60 13.42 8.22 25.50
C GLU A 60 14.14 7.11 24.71
N ILE A 61 15.04 6.37 25.35
CA ILE A 61 15.71 5.20 24.73
C ILE A 61 14.67 4.14 24.32
N ASN A 62 13.72 3.85 25.19
CA ASN A 62 12.68 2.87 24.90
C ASN A 62 11.73 3.34 23.77
N SER A 63 11.48 4.65 23.66
CA SER A 63 10.74 5.24 22.55
C SER A 63 11.47 5.01 21.22
N LEU A 64 12.75 5.32 21.16
CA LEU A 64 13.60 5.09 19.99
C LEU A 64 13.72 3.60 19.63
N LEU A 65 13.85 2.72 20.64
CA LEU A 65 13.87 1.28 20.39
C LEU A 65 12.57 0.77 19.78
N ARG A 66 11.42 1.26 20.24
CA ARG A 66 10.11 0.91 19.66
C ARG A 66 9.96 1.41 18.24
N GLU A 67 10.43 2.62 17.95
CA GLU A 67 10.40 3.18 16.60
C GLU A 67 11.29 2.37 15.65
N MET A 68 12.51 2.04 16.06
CA MET A 68 13.40 1.16 15.31
C MET A 68 12.80 -0.23 15.06
N GLN A 69 12.10 -0.80 16.05
CA GLN A 69 11.42 -2.09 15.88
C GLN A 69 10.27 -2.00 14.87
N ARG A 70 9.44 -0.96 14.96
CA ARG A 70 8.35 -0.73 14.00
C ARG A 70 8.89 -0.59 12.57
N SER A 71 9.95 0.20 12.40
CA SER A 71 10.62 0.37 11.12
C SER A 71 11.16 -0.96 10.57
N ARG A 72 11.79 -1.79 11.41
CA ARG A 72 12.28 -3.13 11.00
C ARG A 72 11.16 -4.07 10.59
N ILE A 73 10.08 -4.14 11.37
CA ILE A 73 8.92 -4.98 11.04
C ILE A 73 8.35 -4.55 9.70
N TYR A 74 8.19 -3.24 9.49
CA TYR A 74 7.72 -2.67 8.24
C TYR A 74 8.61 -3.03 7.04
N HIS A 75 9.93 -2.86 7.17
CA HIS A 75 10.86 -3.25 6.11
C HIS A 75 10.85 -4.75 5.85
N ARG A 76 10.78 -5.58 6.90
CA ARG A 76 10.72 -7.04 6.75
C ARG A 76 9.44 -7.48 6.03
N GLN A 77 8.31 -6.88 6.36
CA GLN A 77 7.04 -7.13 5.65
C GLN A 77 7.13 -6.73 4.18
N LYS A 78 7.70 -5.56 3.87
CA LYS A 78 7.95 -5.11 2.49
C LYS A 78 8.86 -6.07 1.70
N TYR A 79 9.95 -6.53 2.32
CA TYR A 79 10.83 -7.51 1.67
C TYR A 79 10.13 -8.84 1.43
N HIS A 80 9.32 -9.31 2.37
CA HIS A 80 8.53 -10.53 2.18
C HIS A 80 7.50 -10.39 1.06
N ALA A 81 6.78 -9.28 1.00
CA ALA A 81 5.86 -8.98 -0.08
C ALA A 81 6.57 -8.99 -1.45
N LEU A 82 7.75 -8.35 -1.53
CA LEU A 82 8.57 -8.34 -2.76
C LEU A 82 9.01 -9.75 -3.17
N ASP A 83 9.46 -10.58 -2.23
CA ASP A 83 9.94 -11.95 -2.51
C ASP A 83 8.80 -12.86 -2.98
N GLN A 84 7.64 -12.79 -2.33
CA GLN A 84 6.43 -13.47 -2.78
C GLN A 84 5.99 -13.00 -4.17
N MET A 85 6.06 -11.70 -4.40
CA MET A 85 5.76 -11.09 -5.68
C MET A 85 6.66 -11.62 -6.78
N MET A 86 7.98 -11.65 -6.57
CA MET A 86 8.95 -12.19 -7.54
C MET A 86 8.63 -13.63 -7.94
N THR A 87 8.25 -14.44 -6.95
CA THR A 87 7.87 -15.84 -7.18
C THR A 87 6.60 -15.95 -8.01
N ASN A 88 5.56 -15.22 -7.65
CA ASN A 88 4.27 -15.25 -8.35
C ASN A 88 4.36 -14.72 -9.77
N ILE A 89 5.06 -13.59 -9.96
CA ILE A 89 5.29 -13.02 -11.30
C ILE A 89 6.07 -13.97 -12.19
N SER A 90 7.12 -14.61 -11.67
CA SER A 90 7.89 -15.57 -12.45
C SER A 90 7.02 -16.70 -12.99
N HIS A 91 6.06 -17.17 -12.21
CA HIS A 91 5.07 -18.15 -12.63
C HIS A 91 4.09 -17.57 -13.69
N ASP A 92 3.57 -16.38 -13.44
CA ASP A 92 2.55 -15.75 -14.28
C ASP A 92 3.11 -15.21 -15.61
N LEU A 93 4.40 -14.86 -15.66
CA LEU A 93 5.09 -14.56 -16.92
C LEU A 93 5.38 -15.82 -17.75
N ARG A 94 5.72 -16.94 -17.09
CA ARG A 94 6.02 -18.20 -17.78
C ARG A 94 4.83 -18.74 -18.57
N THR A 95 3.62 -18.62 -18.02
CA THR A 95 2.40 -19.19 -18.62
C THR A 95 2.09 -18.57 -19.99
N PRO A 96 1.93 -17.24 -20.17
CA PRO A 96 1.68 -16.64 -21.47
C PRO A 96 2.86 -16.83 -22.44
N LEU A 97 4.10 -16.80 -21.94
CA LEU A 97 5.29 -17.01 -22.76
C LEU A 97 5.33 -18.43 -23.33
N THR A 98 5.11 -19.45 -22.50
CA THR A 98 5.08 -20.86 -22.95
C THR A 98 3.93 -21.08 -23.93
N SER A 99 2.77 -20.47 -23.69
CA SER A 99 1.63 -20.52 -24.60
C SER A 99 1.97 -19.90 -25.96
N ALA A 100 2.53 -18.68 -25.98
CA ALA A 100 2.94 -18.02 -27.23
C ALA A 100 3.97 -18.84 -28.01
N MET A 101 4.98 -19.41 -27.34
CA MET A 101 5.96 -20.30 -27.95
C MET A 101 5.31 -21.55 -28.54
N GLY A 102 4.32 -22.14 -27.88
CA GLY A 102 3.56 -23.28 -28.37
C GLY A 102 2.81 -22.97 -29.67
N TYR A 103 2.16 -21.83 -29.76
CA TYR A 103 1.46 -21.39 -30.97
C TYR A 103 2.43 -21.07 -32.10
N ILE A 104 3.58 -20.47 -31.82
CA ILE A 104 4.65 -20.28 -32.84
C ILE A 104 5.10 -21.64 -33.40
N HIS A 105 5.28 -22.63 -32.51
CA HIS A 105 5.68 -23.98 -32.95
C HIS A 105 4.62 -24.67 -33.85
N ILE A 106 3.33 -24.48 -33.54
CA ILE A 106 2.22 -24.95 -34.36
C ILE A 106 2.26 -24.30 -35.75
N ILE A 107 2.42 -22.97 -35.82
CA ILE A 107 2.52 -22.26 -37.11
C ILE A 107 3.69 -22.74 -37.94
N GLN A 108 4.84 -23.05 -37.33
CA GLN A 108 6.06 -23.47 -38.02
C GLN A 108 6.00 -24.92 -38.54
N ASN A 109 5.30 -25.81 -37.80
CA ASN A 109 5.37 -27.25 -38.07
C ASN A 109 4.05 -27.86 -38.56
N SER A 110 3.02 -27.07 -38.81
CA SER A 110 1.73 -27.53 -39.31
C SER A 110 1.39 -26.86 -40.65
N ASN A 111 0.74 -27.61 -41.56
CA ASN A 111 0.23 -27.06 -42.82
C ASN A 111 -1.10 -26.32 -42.56
N LEU A 112 -1.02 -25.11 -42.00
CA LEU A 112 -2.18 -24.26 -41.70
C LEU A 112 -2.58 -23.43 -42.92
N THR A 113 -3.87 -23.19 -43.04
CA THR A 113 -4.42 -22.18 -43.98
C THR A 113 -4.05 -20.77 -43.50
N GLU A 114 -4.11 -19.78 -44.37
CA GLU A 114 -3.83 -18.39 -44.00
C GLU A 114 -4.80 -17.86 -42.93
N GLU A 115 -6.04 -18.33 -42.93
CA GLU A 115 -7.02 -17.99 -41.90
C GLU A 115 -6.66 -18.58 -40.53
N GLU A 116 -6.21 -19.84 -40.51
CA GLU A 116 -5.74 -20.50 -39.29
C GLU A 116 -4.47 -19.83 -38.73
N LYS A 117 -3.51 -19.51 -39.59
CA LYS A 117 -2.29 -18.76 -39.19
C LYS A 117 -2.67 -17.41 -38.59
N SER A 118 -3.62 -16.68 -39.18
CA SER A 118 -4.07 -15.40 -38.70
C SER A 118 -4.71 -15.49 -37.29
N ARG A 119 -5.48 -16.57 -37.05
CA ARG A 119 -6.05 -16.83 -35.71
C ARG A 119 -4.98 -17.12 -34.68
N GLU A 120 -4.00 -17.97 -35.00
CA GLU A 120 -2.92 -18.31 -34.09
C GLU A 120 -2.03 -17.10 -33.79
N LEU A 121 -1.76 -16.23 -34.77
CA LEU A 121 -1.05 -14.97 -34.60
C LEU A 121 -1.80 -14.02 -33.67
N ALA A 122 -3.12 -13.89 -33.79
CA ALA A 122 -3.95 -13.06 -32.90
C ALA A 122 -3.90 -13.57 -31.44
N ILE A 123 -3.84 -14.89 -31.23
CA ILE A 123 -3.67 -15.47 -29.91
C ILE A 123 -2.28 -15.13 -29.34
N ILE A 124 -1.22 -15.22 -30.16
CA ILE A 124 0.14 -14.86 -29.75
C ILE A 124 0.19 -13.37 -29.33
N GLU A 125 -0.36 -12.49 -30.16
CA GLU A 125 -0.44 -11.06 -29.87
C GLU A 125 -1.13 -10.80 -28.51
N GLN A 126 -2.29 -11.43 -28.28
CA GLN A 126 -3.00 -11.33 -27.00
C GLN A 126 -2.15 -11.81 -25.80
N ARG A 127 -1.35 -12.89 -25.98
CA ARG A 127 -0.46 -13.38 -24.92
C ARG A 127 0.69 -12.42 -24.64
N LEU A 128 1.24 -11.77 -25.68
CA LEU A 128 2.31 -10.78 -25.54
C LEU A 128 1.81 -9.48 -24.89
N LEU A 129 0.65 -8.98 -25.30
CA LEU A 129 0.00 -7.83 -24.64
C LEU A 129 -0.23 -8.10 -23.15
N ARG A 130 -0.66 -9.32 -22.83
CA ARG A 130 -0.81 -9.74 -21.44
C ARG A 130 0.49 -9.73 -20.66
N LEU A 131 1.59 -10.18 -21.29
CA LEU A 131 2.92 -10.21 -20.70
C LEU A 131 3.41 -8.78 -20.43
N ASP A 132 3.15 -7.86 -21.35
CA ASP A 132 3.47 -6.44 -21.18
C ASP A 132 2.71 -5.81 -20.00
N GLU A 133 1.41 -6.07 -19.87
CA GLU A 133 0.60 -5.61 -18.71
C GLU A 133 1.18 -6.13 -17.38
N LEU A 134 1.62 -7.40 -17.33
CA LEU A 134 2.23 -7.99 -16.14
C LEU A 134 3.55 -7.30 -15.77
N ILE A 135 4.41 -7.07 -16.75
CA ILE A 135 5.71 -6.40 -16.55
C ILE A 135 5.50 -4.98 -16.06
N ASN A 136 4.60 -4.23 -16.68
CA ASN A 136 4.31 -2.85 -16.30
C ASN A 136 3.76 -2.77 -14.87
N SER A 137 2.81 -3.63 -14.51
CA SER A 137 2.25 -3.72 -13.16
C SER A 137 3.32 -4.07 -12.11
N PHE A 138 4.24 -4.98 -12.46
CA PHE A 138 5.37 -5.33 -11.61
C PHE A 138 6.31 -4.16 -11.39
N PHE A 139 6.66 -3.46 -12.45
CA PHE A 139 7.59 -2.34 -12.37
C PHE A 139 7.03 -1.23 -11.50
N GLU A 140 5.74 -0.93 -11.64
CA GLU A 140 5.05 0.05 -10.79
C GLU A 140 5.06 -0.35 -9.33
N PHE A 141 4.66 -1.57 -9.01
CA PHE A 141 4.63 -2.05 -7.62
C PHE A 141 6.05 -2.09 -7.02
N SER A 142 7.05 -2.51 -7.79
CA SER A 142 8.45 -2.48 -7.37
C SER A 142 8.95 -1.07 -7.05
N GLN A 143 8.53 -0.07 -7.85
CA GLN A 143 8.85 1.33 -7.56
C GLN A 143 8.18 1.83 -6.27
N ILE A 144 6.94 1.43 -6.01
CA ILE A 144 6.22 1.79 -4.78
C ILE A 144 6.96 1.26 -3.55
N ILE A 145 7.37 -0.02 -3.58
CA ILE A 145 8.07 -0.65 -2.46
C ILE A 145 9.48 -0.07 -2.26
N SER A 146 10.18 0.24 -3.34
CA SER A 146 11.57 0.74 -3.28
C SER A 146 11.68 2.24 -2.99
N ASN A 147 10.62 3.02 -3.18
CA ASN A 147 10.66 4.47 -2.98
C ASN A 147 10.59 4.82 -1.49
N GLU A 148 11.74 5.18 -0.91
CA GLU A 148 11.85 5.71 0.46
C GLU A 148 11.47 7.19 0.57
N LYS A 149 11.36 7.90 -0.57
CA LYS A 149 11.02 9.33 -0.58
C LYS A 149 9.51 9.52 -0.61
N ALA A 150 9.02 10.35 0.30
CA ALA A 150 7.63 10.80 0.24
C ALA A 150 7.35 11.45 -1.13
N PRO A 151 6.22 11.12 -1.79
CA PRO A 151 5.88 11.70 -3.08
C PRO A 151 5.69 13.22 -2.96
N GLU A 152 6.12 13.96 -3.98
CA GLU A 152 5.80 15.39 -4.06
C GLU A 152 4.27 15.55 -4.13
N LYS A 153 3.73 16.30 -3.19
CA LYS A 153 2.30 16.60 -3.11
C LYS A 153 2.08 18.05 -3.58
N THR A 154 1.00 18.27 -4.31
CA THR A 154 0.56 19.59 -4.78
C THR A 154 -0.92 19.78 -4.51
N ALA A 155 -1.39 21.03 -4.48
CA ALA A 155 -2.81 21.31 -4.41
C ALA A 155 -3.44 21.02 -5.78
N LEU A 156 -4.40 20.09 -5.83
CA LEU A 156 -5.06 19.68 -7.07
C LEU A 156 -6.55 19.47 -6.84
N ASN A 157 -7.32 19.59 -7.92
CA ASN A 157 -8.75 19.29 -7.91
C ASN A 157 -8.97 17.80 -8.19
N ILE A 158 -9.43 17.06 -7.19
CA ILE A 158 -9.63 15.61 -7.31
C ILE A 158 -10.69 15.26 -8.37
N ILE A 159 -11.66 16.15 -8.59
CA ILE A 159 -12.71 15.96 -9.60
C ILE A 159 -12.09 15.93 -10.99
N SER A 160 -11.17 16.85 -11.30
CA SER A 160 -10.49 16.87 -12.59
C SER A 160 -9.63 15.64 -12.85
N VAL A 161 -9.01 15.07 -11.81
CA VAL A 161 -8.24 13.81 -11.93
C VAL A 161 -9.18 12.62 -12.17
N LEU A 162 -10.36 12.62 -11.53
CA LEU A 162 -11.39 11.61 -11.80
C LEU A 162 -11.94 11.71 -13.24
N GLU A 163 -12.20 12.93 -13.72
CA GLU A 163 -12.65 13.18 -15.10
C GLU A 163 -11.61 12.68 -16.11
N GLU A 164 -10.32 12.91 -15.86
CA GLU A 164 -9.21 12.41 -16.67
C GLU A 164 -9.22 10.86 -16.70
N ALA A 165 -9.33 10.20 -15.55
CA ALA A 165 -9.40 8.75 -15.47
C ALA A 165 -10.63 8.16 -16.17
N MET A 166 -11.81 8.79 -16.03
CA MET A 166 -13.01 8.36 -16.73
C MET A 166 -12.89 8.49 -18.25
N ALA A 167 -12.24 9.57 -18.72
CA ALA A 167 -12.02 9.80 -20.14
C ALA A 167 -11.16 8.71 -20.79
N HIS A 168 -10.18 8.14 -20.09
CA HIS A 168 -9.35 7.04 -20.59
C HIS A 168 -10.15 5.79 -20.96
N TYR A 169 -11.30 5.55 -20.32
CA TYR A 169 -12.11 4.33 -20.51
C TYR A 169 -13.46 4.59 -21.18
N TYR A 170 -13.74 5.83 -21.57
CA TYR A 170 -15.04 6.20 -22.12
C TYR A 170 -15.43 5.36 -23.35
N ASP A 171 -14.54 5.25 -24.32
CA ASP A 171 -14.78 4.47 -25.54
C ASP A 171 -14.96 2.98 -25.26
N ASP A 172 -14.20 2.44 -24.30
CA ASP A 172 -14.31 1.04 -23.89
C ASP A 172 -15.65 0.72 -23.22
N TYR A 173 -16.19 1.64 -22.43
CA TYR A 173 -17.54 1.52 -21.86
C TYR A 173 -18.61 1.61 -22.95
N CYS A 174 -18.50 2.57 -23.86
CA CYS A 174 -19.42 2.73 -25.00
C CYS A 174 -19.47 1.48 -25.90
N THR A 175 -18.30 0.87 -26.20
CA THR A 175 -18.25 -0.36 -27.03
C THR A 175 -18.95 -1.55 -26.38
N LYS A 176 -19.05 -1.56 -25.04
CA LYS A 176 -19.76 -2.59 -24.27
C LYS A 176 -21.22 -2.22 -23.98
N ASN A 177 -21.75 -1.13 -24.55
CA ASN A 177 -23.07 -0.56 -24.23
C ASN A 177 -23.26 -0.33 -22.73
N ARG A 178 -22.24 0.26 -22.05
CA ARG A 178 -22.24 0.61 -20.64
C ARG A 178 -21.91 2.09 -20.48
N GLU A 179 -22.33 2.67 -19.36
CA GLU A 179 -22.10 4.09 -19.05
C GLU A 179 -21.34 4.25 -17.74
N ILE A 180 -20.63 5.39 -17.63
CA ILE A 180 -20.06 5.84 -16.37
C ILE A 180 -20.93 6.99 -15.86
N LEU A 181 -21.65 6.76 -14.76
CA LEU A 181 -22.54 7.73 -14.13
C LEU A 181 -21.77 8.47 -13.05
N PHE A 182 -21.46 9.74 -13.28
CA PHE A 182 -20.72 10.57 -12.33
C PHE A 182 -21.67 11.45 -11.51
N GLN A 183 -21.62 11.31 -10.18
CA GLN A 183 -22.46 12.02 -9.22
C GLN A 183 -21.56 12.83 -8.28
N CYS A 184 -21.54 14.13 -8.45
CA CYS A 184 -20.82 15.05 -7.60
C CYS A 184 -21.62 16.31 -7.34
N ARG A 185 -21.75 16.70 -6.07
CA ARG A 185 -22.46 17.95 -5.70
C ARG A 185 -21.57 19.18 -5.86
N GLN A 186 -20.26 19.00 -5.88
CA GLN A 186 -19.29 20.07 -5.91
C GLN A 186 -18.53 20.07 -7.23
N HIS A 187 -18.38 21.24 -7.86
CA HIS A 187 -17.59 21.36 -9.09
C HIS A 187 -16.07 21.38 -8.82
N LYS A 188 -15.65 21.56 -7.57
CA LYS A 188 -14.24 21.66 -7.20
C LYS A 188 -14.05 21.13 -5.78
N LEU A 189 -13.15 20.17 -5.64
CA LEU A 189 -12.72 19.65 -4.34
C LEU A 189 -11.19 19.59 -4.33
N MET A 190 -10.58 20.53 -3.58
CA MET A 190 -9.13 20.65 -3.51
C MET A 190 -8.56 19.70 -2.47
N VAL A 191 -7.55 18.92 -2.87
CA VAL A 191 -6.76 18.05 -2.00
C VAL A 191 -5.27 18.35 -2.18
N TYR A 192 -4.47 18.13 -1.15
CA TYR A 192 -3.01 18.21 -1.24
C TYR A 192 -2.46 16.80 -1.42
N SER A 193 -2.17 16.44 -2.68
CA SER A 193 -1.89 15.06 -3.05
C SER A 193 -0.91 14.98 -4.23
N ASN A 194 -0.62 13.76 -4.69
CA ASN A 194 0.18 13.49 -5.89
C ASN A 194 -0.76 13.09 -7.04
N GLN A 195 -0.73 13.84 -8.14
CA GLN A 195 -1.63 13.64 -9.28
C GLN A 195 -1.45 12.26 -9.92
N SER A 196 -0.21 11.82 -10.15
CA SER A 196 0.06 10.55 -10.82
C SER A 196 -0.45 9.36 -10.00
N MET A 197 -0.28 9.40 -8.67
CA MET A 197 -0.79 8.35 -7.78
C MET A 197 -2.32 8.31 -7.76
N LEU A 198 -2.97 9.50 -7.69
CA LEU A 198 -4.43 9.58 -7.73
C LEU A 198 -5.00 9.07 -9.06
N LEU A 199 -4.42 9.51 -10.18
CA LEU A 199 -4.83 9.05 -11.49
C LEU A 199 -4.72 7.52 -11.58
N ARG A 200 -3.63 6.95 -11.06
CA ARG A 200 -3.43 5.51 -11.07
C ARG A 200 -4.41 4.75 -10.18
N ILE A 201 -4.76 5.30 -9.01
CA ILE A 201 -5.85 4.75 -8.16
C ILE A 201 -7.14 4.68 -8.98
N PHE A 202 -7.54 5.78 -9.61
CA PHE A 202 -8.81 5.87 -10.32
C PHE A 202 -8.82 5.01 -11.59
N ASP A 203 -7.73 5.00 -12.37
CA ASP A 203 -7.57 4.13 -13.54
C ASP A 203 -7.74 2.65 -13.14
N ASN A 204 -7.10 2.21 -12.07
CA ASN A 204 -7.25 0.83 -11.58
C ASN A 204 -8.70 0.51 -11.18
N LEU A 205 -9.41 1.45 -10.53
CA LEU A 205 -10.78 1.23 -10.10
C LEU A 205 -11.77 1.22 -11.26
N VAL A 206 -11.63 2.15 -12.22
CA VAL A 206 -12.48 2.21 -13.43
C VAL A 206 -12.23 0.99 -14.31
N SER A 207 -10.97 0.61 -14.53
CA SER A 207 -10.59 -0.61 -15.27
C SER A 207 -11.12 -1.87 -14.61
N ASN A 208 -11.04 -1.95 -13.27
CA ASN A 208 -11.55 -3.10 -12.51
C ASN A 208 -13.08 -3.25 -12.69
N ALA A 209 -13.82 -2.15 -12.59
CA ALA A 209 -15.26 -2.15 -12.84
C ALA A 209 -15.63 -2.52 -14.30
N LEU A 210 -14.81 -2.11 -15.27
CA LEU A 210 -14.99 -2.48 -16.68
C LEU A 210 -14.72 -3.97 -16.94
N LYS A 211 -13.72 -4.54 -16.29
CA LYS A 211 -13.28 -5.95 -16.47
C LYS A 211 -14.17 -6.94 -15.73
N HIS A 212 -14.60 -6.60 -14.52
CA HIS A 212 -15.30 -7.50 -13.58
C HIS A 212 -16.76 -7.17 -13.34
N GLY A 213 -17.13 -5.92 -13.48
CA GLY A 213 -18.51 -5.48 -13.32
C GLY A 213 -19.42 -5.83 -14.49
N VAL A 214 -20.71 -5.85 -14.24
CA VAL A 214 -21.78 -5.90 -15.24
C VAL A 214 -22.65 -4.65 -15.13
N GLY A 215 -23.11 -4.12 -16.28
CA GLY A 215 -23.87 -2.87 -16.32
C GLY A 215 -22.99 -1.63 -16.11
N ASP A 216 -23.61 -0.55 -15.71
CA ASP A 216 -23.00 0.76 -15.58
C ASP A 216 -22.12 0.86 -14.33
N LEU A 217 -21.15 1.80 -14.35
CA LEU A 217 -20.36 2.20 -13.20
C LEU A 217 -20.91 3.51 -12.67
N THR A 218 -21.24 3.56 -11.38
CA THR A 218 -21.58 4.81 -10.70
C THR A 218 -20.39 5.26 -9.86
N ILE A 219 -19.93 6.49 -10.07
CA ILE A 219 -18.88 7.14 -9.27
C ILE A 219 -19.51 8.31 -8.54
N SER A 220 -19.40 8.34 -7.21
CA SER A 220 -19.86 9.47 -6.40
C SER A 220 -18.72 10.08 -5.58
N VAL A 221 -18.76 11.40 -5.41
CA VAL A 221 -17.80 12.16 -4.61
C VAL A 221 -18.55 12.98 -3.59
N ASP A 222 -18.25 12.73 -2.31
CA ASP A 222 -18.82 13.45 -1.18
C ASP A 222 -17.74 13.89 -0.20
N MET A 223 -18.02 14.91 0.61
CA MET A 223 -17.21 15.29 1.76
C MET A 223 -17.80 14.66 3.01
N VAL A 224 -16.96 13.97 3.78
CA VAL A 224 -17.35 13.38 5.06
C VAL A 224 -16.41 13.87 6.16
N GLN A 225 -16.93 13.99 7.37
CA GLN A 225 -16.11 14.23 8.55
C GLN A 225 -15.70 12.88 9.14
N ASP A 226 -14.40 12.61 9.14
CA ASP A 226 -13.84 11.46 9.83
C ASP A 226 -13.33 11.90 11.22
N VAL A 227 -13.61 11.10 12.23
CA VAL A 227 -13.26 11.38 13.64
C VAL A 227 -11.74 11.47 13.84
N SER A 228 -10.96 10.78 12.97
CA SER A 228 -9.49 10.67 13.09
C SER A 228 -8.72 11.59 12.16
N SER A 229 -9.26 11.93 10.98
CA SER A 229 -8.55 12.65 9.92
C SER A 229 -9.18 14.01 9.54
N GLY A 230 -10.27 14.41 10.18
CA GLY A 230 -10.95 15.67 9.88
C GLY A 230 -11.80 15.59 8.59
N GLU A 231 -11.82 16.68 7.80
CA GLU A 231 -12.53 16.68 6.52
C GLU A 231 -11.85 15.74 5.51
N THR A 232 -12.63 14.82 4.95
CA THR A 232 -12.15 13.74 4.08
C THR A 232 -13.01 13.68 2.83
N ALA A 233 -12.36 13.58 1.66
CA ALA A 233 -13.02 13.28 0.41
C ALA A 233 -13.33 11.77 0.36
N GLN A 234 -14.59 11.42 0.24
CA GLN A 234 -15.06 10.07 0.02
C GLN A 234 -15.42 9.89 -1.44
N ILE A 235 -14.74 8.96 -2.11
CA ILE A 235 -14.98 8.60 -3.50
C ILE A 235 -15.47 7.16 -3.54
N LYS A 236 -16.66 6.93 -4.06
CA LYS A 236 -17.25 5.60 -4.17
C LYS A 236 -17.36 5.20 -5.62
N PHE A 237 -16.97 3.96 -5.90
CA PHE A 237 -17.11 3.28 -7.18
C PHE A 237 -18.07 2.12 -6.98
N VAL A 238 -19.24 2.18 -7.61
CA VAL A 238 -20.31 1.21 -7.42
C VAL A 238 -20.66 0.57 -8.76
N ASN A 239 -20.59 -0.75 -8.82
CA ASN A 239 -20.99 -1.55 -9.96
C ASN A 239 -21.64 -2.87 -9.52
N LYS A 240 -22.32 -3.54 -10.43
CA LYS A 240 -22.86 -4.89 -10.18
C LYS A 240 -21.82 -5.96 -10.51
N LEU A 241 -21.83 -7.05 -9.73
CA LEU A 241 -21.05 -8.26 -10.00
C LEU A 241 -21.97 -9.40 -10.42
N ILE A 242 -21.39 -10.36 -11.17
CA ILE A 242 -22.09 -11.62 -11.50
C ILE A 242 -22.22 -12.49 -10.24
N ASP A 243 -21.19 -12.52 -9.40
CA ASP A 243 -21.15 -13.30 -8.17
C ASP A 243 -21.61 -12.47 -6.98
N SER A 244 -22.80 -12.81 -6.45
CA SER A 244 -23.38 -12.14 -5.29
C SER A 244 -22.62 -12.42 -3.97
N ASN A 245 -21.87 -13.53 -3.90
CA ASN A 245 -21.23 -14.01 -2.68
C ASN A 245 -19.70 -13.79 -2.66
N MET A 246 -19.17 -12.92 -3.51
CA MET A 246 -17.74 -12.61 -3.54
C MET A 246 -17.28 -12.09 -2.17
N ASP A 247 -16.32 -12.79 -1.57
CA ASP A 247 -15.65 -12.35 -0.34
C ASP A 247 -14.73 -11.17 -0.65
N THR A 248 -14.91 -10.08 0.10
CA THR A 248 -14.13 -8.86 -0.05
C THR A 248 -12.95 -8.77 0.92
N THR A 249 -12.76 -9.75 1.80
CA THR A 249 -11.76 -9.70 2.88
C THR A 249 -10.33 -9.60 2.34
N HIS A 250 -10.04 -10.31 1.25
CA HIS A 250 -8.69 -10.45 0.68
C HIS A 250 -8.49 -9.75 -0.66
N ILE A 251 -9.46 -8.95 -1.14
CA ILE A 251 -9.38 -8.38 -2.50
C ILE A 251 -8.25 -7.35 -2.70
N PHE A 252 -7.72 -6.81 -1.61
CA PHE A 252 -6.58 -5.88 -1.62
C PHE A 252 -5.24 -6.59 -1.39
N ASP A 253 -5.25 -7.91 -1.15
CA ASP A 253 -4.01 -8.67 -1.02
C ASP A 253 -3.35 -8.83 -2.40
N GLU A 254 -2.02 -8.82 -2.42
CA GLU A 254 -1.28 -8.98 -3.66
C GLU A 254 -1.58 -10.32 -4.32
N PHE A 255 -1.79 -10.29 -5.65
CA PHE A 255 -2.11 -11.48 -6.46
C PHE A 255 -3.41 -12.19 -6.11
N TYR A 256 -4.25 -11.58 -5.27
CA TYR A 256 -5.56 -12.13 -5.04
C TYR A 256 -6.41 -12.01 -6.31
N THR A 257 -6.86 -13.15 -6.81
CA THR A 257 -7.75 -13.25 -7.95
C THR A 257 -8.76 -14.35 -7.68
N THR A 258 -10.02 -14.10 -8.02
CA THR A 258 -11.02 -15.19 -8.04
C THR A 258 -10.70 -16.17 -9.17
N ASP A 259 -11.13 -17.43 -9.07
CA ASP A 259 -10.87 -18.46 -10.11
C ASP A 259 -11.33 -18.01 -11.50
N ILE A 260 -12.45 -17.29 -11.58
CA ILE A 260 -13.00 -16.74 -12.83
C ILE A 260 -12.10 -15.61 -13.37
N SER A 261 -11.52 -14.78 -12.51
CA SER A 261 -10.66 -13.69 -12.93
C SER A 261 -9.26 -14.17 -13.32
N ARG A 262 -8.79 -15.26 -12.71
CA ARG A 262 -7.52 -15.91 -13.06
C ARG A 262 -7.53 -16.44 -14.49
N THR A 263 -8.63 -17.07 -14.90
CA THR A 263 -8.80 -17.56 -16.30
C THR A 263 -8.89 -16.42 -17.31
N LYS A 264 -9.39 -15.23 -16.91
CA LYS A 264 -9.46 -14.02 -17.74
C LYS A 264 -8.16 -13.21 -17.78
N GLY A 265 -7.14 -13.66 -17.11
CA GLY A 265 -5.81 -13.09 -17.23
C GLY A 265 -5.54 -11.87 -16.34
N ASN A 266 -6.19 -11.70 -15.21
CA ASN A 266 -5.92 -10.58 -14.31
C ASN A 266 -4.71 -10.84 -13.40
N THR A 267 -3.94 -9.77 -13.12
CA THR A 267 -2.70 -9.85 -12.32
C THR A 267 -2.94 -9.97 -10.83
N GLY A 268 -4.12 -9.54 -10.34
CA GLY A 268 -4.38 -9.40 -8.91
C GLY A 268 -3.57 -8.28 -8.23
N LEU A 269 -2.89 -7.43 -8.99
CA LEU A 269 -2.09 -6.32 -8.46
C LEU A 269 -2.84 -4.98 -8.43
N GLY A 270 -3.86 -4.80 -9.26
CA GLY A 270 -4.52 -3.50 -9.41
C GLY A 270 -5.09 -2.95 -8.09
N LEU A 271 -5.81 -3.76 -7.32
CA LEU A 271 -6.39 -3.34 -6.04
C LEU A 271 -5.33 -3.25 -4.93
N ALA A 272 -4.28 -4.06 -4.96
CA ALA A 272 -3.14 -3.93 -4.05
C ALA A 272 -2.41 -2.58 -4.26
N ILE A 273 -2.20 -2.18 -5.53
CA ILE A 273 -1.65 -0.86 -5.88
C ILE A 273 -2.56 0.28 -5.37
N VAL A 274 -3.88 0.14 -5.51
CA VAL A 274 -4.84 1.12 -4.99
C VAL A 274 -4.70 1.30 -3.49
N LYS A 275 -4.61 0.21 -2.74
CA LYS A 275 -4.43 0.24 -1.28
C LYS A 275 -3.12 0.92 -0.88
N GLU A 276 -2.00 0.51 -1.47
CA GLU A 276 -0.67 1.06 -1.17
C GLU A 276 -0.60 2.57 -1.49
N PHE A 277 -1.11 2.99 -2.64
CA PHE A 277 -1.14 4.42 -2.97
C PHE A 277 -2.08 5.23 -2.07
N ALA A 278 -3.24 4.68 -1.71
CA ALA A 278 -4.12 5.35 -0.76
C ALA A 278 -3.43 5.56 0.60
N GLU A 279 -2.73 4.55 1.13
CA GLU A 279 -1.97 4.62 2.38
C GLU A 279 -0.81 5.64 2.30
N ILE A 280 -0.05 5.67 1.20
CA ILE A 280 1.01 6.67 0.96
C ILE A 280 0.45 8.10 0.94
N LEU A 281 -0.75 8.26 0.44
CA LEU A 281 -1.45 9.55 0.41
C LEU A 281 -2.14 9.89 1.74
N ASN A 282 -1.97 9.07 2.79
CA ASN A 282 -2.61 9.15 4.10
C ASN A 282 -4.13 8.95 4.05
N GLY A 283 -4.61 8.25 3.05
CA GLY A 283 -5.99 7.83 2.88
C GLY A 283 -6.21 6.38 3.27
N SER A 284 -7.37 5.86 2.92
CA SER A 284 -7.70 4.45 3.08
C SER A 284 -8.62 3.98 1.97
N VAL A 285 -8.69 2.66 1.77
CA VAL A 285 -9.60 2.02 0.83
C VAL A 285 -10.34 0.89 1.52
N SER A 286 -11.61 0.75 1.19
CA SER A 286 -12.46 -0.35 1.66
C SER A 286 -13.36 -0.85 0.54
N ALA A 287 -13.83 -2.08 0.69
CA ALA A 287 -14.76 -2.66 -0.26
C ALA A 287 -15.84 -3.45 0.46
N GLN A 288 -17.02 -3.44 -0.11
CA GLN A 288 -18.13 -4.25 0.35
C GLN A 288 -18.91 -4.79 -0.85
N ASN A 289 -19.48 -5.97 -0.67
CA ASN A 289 -20.36 -6.60 -1.66
C ASN A 289 -21.66 -7.01 -0.97
N GLN A 290 -22.76 -6.42 -1.39
CA GLN A 290 -24.09 -6.73 -0.87
C GLN A 290 -25.07 -6.87 -2.02
N ASP A 291 -25.76 -7.99 -2.10
CA ASP A 291 -26.77 -8.27 -3.13
C ASP A 291 -26.27 -8.05 -4.57
N SER A 292 -25.05 -8.50 -4.86
CA SER A 292 -24.34 -8.30 -6.14
C SER A 292 -24.01 -6.83 -6.45
N ILE A 293 -24.20 -5.91 -5.50
CA ILE A 293 -23.72 -4.53 -5.60
C ILE A 293 -22.33 -4.49 -4.92
N PHE A 294 -21.33 -4.22 -5.74
CA PHE A 294 -19.95 -4.07 -5.28
C PHE A 294 -19.62 -2.59 -5.16
N GLU A 295 -19.23 -2.17 -3.97
CA GLU A 295 -18.84 -0.81 -3.66
C GLU A 295 -17.38 -0.79 -3.21
N LEU A 296 -16.56 0.00 -3.91
CA LEU A 296 -15.21 0.37 -3.50
C LEU A 296 -15.23 1.83 -3.03
N THR A 297 -14.75 2.07 -1.82
CA THR A 297 -14.68 3.42 -1.22
C THR A 297 -13.23 3.80 -0.99
N VAL A 298 -12.82 4.95 -1.53
CA VAL A 298 -11.53 5.60 -1.27
C VAL A 298 -11.77 6.82 -0.40
N LEU A 299 -11.03 6.92 0.71
CA LEU A 299 -11.04 8.07 1.60
C LEU A 299 -9.69 8.78 1.50
N LEU A 300 -9.71 10.09 1.24
CA LEU A 300 -8.51 10.92 1.11
C LEU A 300 -8.66 12.17 1.98
N PRO A 301 -7.65 12.53 2.80
CA PRO A 301 -7.73 13.71 3.64
C PRO A 301 -7.78 14.98 2.79
N ILE A 302 -8.74 15.86 3.10
CA ILE A 302 -8.78 17.20 2.54
C ILE A 302 -7.86 18.06 3.40
N SER A 303 -6.69 18.41 2.87
CA SER A 303 -5.85 19.41 3.52
C SER A 303 -6.51 20.78 3.35
N THR A 304 -7.01 21.32 4.41
CA THR A 304 -7.24 22.75 4.50
C THR A 304 -5.88 23.42 4.39
N LEU A 305 -5.59 24.02 3.23
CA LEU A 305 -4.48 24.96 3.11
C LEU A 305 -4.77 26.10 4.09
N LEU A 306 -4.13 26.06 5.27
CA LEU A 306 -3.99 27.21 6.15
C LEU A 306 -3.00 28.20 5.55
#